data_051668e62f8db3621af8b0ffcf3f3036
#
_entry.id   051668e62f8db3621af8b0ffcf3f3036
#
_cell.length_a   1.000
_cell.length_b   1.000
_cell.length_c   1.000
_cell.angle_alpha   90.00
_cell.angle_beta   90.00
_cell.angle_gamma   90.00
#
_symmetry.space_group_name_H-M   'P 1'
#
loop_
_entity.id
_entity.type
_entity.pdbx_description
1 polymer ?
#
loop_
_entity_poly.entity_id
_entity_poly.type
_entity_poly.pdbx_seq_one_letter_code
_entity_poly.pdbx_strand_id
1 'polypeptide(L)'
;MKTKMIITALFATLSFTSCVNLMSKQNVPQQVKNLDNEKVIKQSLALKDFHAISNAIGIDVYYTQSAAYSVSVEGTEQCIAQAKLEVTDGVLNIMNRYAHFYNTSSYSLKVYISAPSIDQISNNGALDFYGDINQSKSLAISNQGSFDYDKGTVRAGYVSIDNNGSLDIDNPMQITDSLRINNYGSLDINNDMNIAGSVHINNNGSFDIDKMMHITGSAFINNYGSFDGSFGLKGRDFEVSNYGSFDSHLTADCDHIKVNSFGSTDMDITGTTKQISINDKGSTDIDTTQLKVLK
;
A
#
# COMPACT_ATOMS: atom_id res chain seq x y z
N MET A 1 21.86 51.75 8.38
CA MET A 1 21.39 51.20 7.12
C MET A 1 21.09 49.72 7.30
N LYS A 2 19.82 49.33 7.36
CA LYS A 2 19.39 47.95 7.47
C LYS A 2 18.77 47.55 6.14
N THR A 3 19.48 46.71 5.40
CA THR A 3 19.02 46.19 4.07
C THR A 3 18.04 45.05 4.35
N LYS A 4 16.77 45.24 3.97
CA LYS A 4 15.75 44.20 3.96
C LYS A 4 15.90 43.39 2.67
N MET A 5 16.17 42.09 2.82
CA MET A 5 16.17 41.14 1.74
C MET A 5 14.73 40.64 1.51
N ILE A 6 14.15 40.98 0.37
CA ILE A 6 12.84 40.52 -0.07
C ILE A 6 13.07 39.20 -0.83
N ILE A 7 12.58 38.10 -0.29
CA ILE A 7 12.55 36.81 -1.00
C ILE A 7 11.22 36.76 -1.75
N THR A 8 11.31 36.91 -3.07
CA THR A 8 10.17 36.74 -3.97
C THR A 8 10.07 35.25 -4.33
N ALA A 9 9.05 34.56 -3.81
CA ALA A 9 8.72 33.20 -4.20
C ALA A 9 8.07 33.22 -5.58
N LEU A 10 8.76 32.69 -6.58
CA LEU A 10 8.25 32.52 -7.93
C LEU A 10 7.42 31.22 -8.00
N PHE A 11 6.10 31.33 -8.00
CA PHE A 11 5.21 30.24 -8.33
C PHE A 11 5.22 30.04 -9.85
N ALA A 12 5.87 28.97 -10.30
CA ALA A 12 5.77 28.52 -11.68
C ALA A 12 4.51 27.66 -11.83
N THR A 13 3.45 28.24 -12.36
CA THR A 13 2.28 27.51 -12.83
C THR A 13 2.64 26.80 -14.14
N LEU A 14 2.86 25.49 -14.12
CA LEU A 14 2.96 24.68 -15.32
C LEU A 14 1.54 24.49 -15.90
N SER A 15 1.22 25.30 -16.90
CA SER A 15 0.08 25.07 -17.78
C SER A 15 0.43 23.94 -18.76
N PHE A 16 -0.20 22.77 -18.62
CA PHE A 16 -0.15 21.72 -19.62
C PHE A 16 -0.94 22.16 -20.86
N THR A 17 -0.26 22.72 -21.85
CA THR A 17 -0.80 22.80 -23.19
C THR A 17 -0.61 21.47 -23.87
N SER A 18 -1.73 20.77 -24.11
CA SER A 18 -1.78 19.57 -24.94
C SER A 18 -1.42 19.92 -26.39
N CYS A 19 -0.17 19.69 -26.79
CA CYS A 19 0.19 19.61 -28.17
C CYS A 19 -0.31 18.29 -28.76
N VAL A 20 -1.46 18.35 -29.42
CA VAL A 20 -1.88 17.30 -30.36
C VAL A 20 -1.00 17.41 -31.59
N ASN A 21 0.08 16.63 -31.64
CA ASN A 21 0.82 16.43 -32.86
C ASN A 21 0.07 15.43 -33.75
N LEU A 22 -0.51 15.93 -34.84
CA LEU A 22 -0.97 15.10 -35.94
C LEU A 22 0.27 14.44 -36.59
N MET A 23 0.65 13.26 -36.09
CA MET A 23 1.56 12.40 -36.82
C MET A 23 0.77 11.62 -37.86
N SER A 24 1.22 11.70 -39.10
CA SER A 24 0.76 10.98 -40.26
C SER A 24 0.53 9.48 -39.98
N LYS A 25 -0.61 8.99 -40.50
CA LYS A 25 -0.96 7.60 -40.55
C LYS A 25 0.14 6.77 -41.22
N GLN A 26 1.07 6.21 -40.46
CA GLN A 26 1.80 5.04 -40.91
C GLN A 26 0.88 3.84 -40.68
N ASN A 27 0.61 3.12 -41.76
CA ASN A 27 -0.15 1.86 -41.75
C ASN A 27 0.60 0.85 -40.86
N VAL A 28 0.21 0.78 -39.58
CA VAL A 28 0.53 -0.37 -38.76
C VAL A 28 -0.39 -1.49 -39.24
N PRO A 29 0.15 -2.65 -39.67
CA PRO A 29 -0.69 -3.78 -40.02
C PRO A 29 -1.43 -4.23 -38.76
N GLN A 30 -2.71 -3.92 -38.65
CA GLN A 30 -3.59 -4.51 -37.67
C GLN A 30 -3.84 -5.97 -38.08
N GLN A 31 -2.93 -6.86 -37.78
CA GLN A 31 -3.30 -8.25 -37.58
C GLN A 31 -3.79 -8.37 -36.13
N VAL A 32 -5.07 -8.17 -35.93
CA VAL A 32 -5.78 -8.71 -34.77
C VAL A 32 -5.77 -10.22 -34.97
N LYS A 33 -4.68 -10.88 -34.55
CA LYS A 33 -4.68 -12.33 -34.33
C LYS A 33 -5.65 -12.61 -33.21
N ASN A 34 -6.58 -13.56 -33.41
CA ASN A 34 -7.34 -14.15 -32.32
C ASN A 34 -6.36 -14.74 -31.31
N LEU A 35 -6.14 -14.03 -30.18
CA LEU A 35 -5.20 -14.39 -29.12
C LEU A 35 -5.71 -15.57 -28.27
N ASP A 36 -6.96 -15.98 -28.45
CA ASP A 36 -7.61 -17.05 -27.68
C ASP A 36 -7.03 -18.46 -27.90
N ASN A 37 -6.10 -18.64 -28.86
CA ASN A 37 -5.47 -19.92 -29.18
C ASN A 37 -3.94 -19.90 -29.08
N GLU A 38 -3.32 -18.88 -28.49
CA GLU A 38 -1.87 -18.88 -28.28
C GLU A 38 -1.47 -19.89 -27.21
N LYS A 39 -0.46 -20.68 -27.50
CA LYS A 39 0.09 -21.67 -26.58
C LYS A 39 0.74 -20.95 -25.38
N VAL A 40 0.27 -21.26 -24.18
CA VAL A 40 0.92 -20.85 -22.94
C VAL A 40 2.17 -21.70 -22.73
N ILE A 41 3.28 -21.05 -22.45
CA ILE A 41 4.56 -21.68 -22.14
C ILE A 41 5.09 -21.19 -20.80
N LYS A 42 5.98 -21.98 -20.20
CA LYS A 42 6.70 -21.60 -18.98
C LYS A 42 8.19 -21.57 -19.26
N GLN A 43 8.86 -20.48 -18.89
CA GLN A 43 10.27 -20.27 -19.11
C GLN A 43 10.98 -19.97 -17.79
N SER A 44 12.05 -20.70 -17.49
CA SER A 44 12.91 -20.41 -16.33
C SER A 44 13.96 -19.37 -16.70
N LEU A 45 14.26 -18.49 -15.74
CA LEU A 45 15.24 -17.42 -15.87
C LEU A 45 16.33 -17.60 -14.81
N ALA A 46 17.58 -17.41 -15.19
CA ALA A 46 18.73 -17.52 -14.29
C ALA A 46 18.94 -16.19 -13.52
N LEU A 47 17.93 -15.80 -12.73
CA LEU A 47 17.94 -14.59 -11.91
C LEU A 47 18.08 -14.96 -10.43
N LYS A 48 18.93 -14.25 -9.71
CA LYS A 48 19.26 -14.50 -8.31
C LYS A 48 19.79 -13.23 -7.63
N ASP A 49 20.06 -13.35 -6.33
CA ASP A 49 20.70 -12.29 -5.52
C ASP A 49 19.85 -11.01 -5.45
N PHE A 50 18.51 -11.18 -5.35
CA PHE A 50 17.56 -10.10 -5.12
C PHE A 50 16.82 -10.30 -3.80
N HIS A 51 16.41 -9.20 -3.19
CA HIS A 51 15.58 -9.14 -1.98
C HIS A 51 14.40 -8.18 -2.14
N ALA A 52 14.30 -7.52 -3.29
CA ALA A 52 13.22 -6.60 -3.60
C ALA A 52 12.61 -6.91 -4.97
N ILE A 53 11.33 -6.53 -5.16
CA ILE A 53 10.59 -6.64 -6.41
C ILE A 53 10.13 -5.25 -6.82
N SER A 54 10.34 -4.91 -8.09
CA SER A 54 9.81 -3.69 -8.73
C SER A 54 9.00 -4.07 -9.96
N ASN A 55 7.70 -3.78 -9.93
CA ASN A 55 6.78 -4.07 -11.02
C ASN A 55 6.29 -2.79 -11.72
N ALA A 56 6.30 -2.79 -13.06
CA ALA A 56 5.78 -1.70 -13.88
C ALA A 56 4.81 -2.16 -14.98
N ILE A 57 4.28 -3.39 -14.89
CA ILE A 57 3.35 -3.97 -15.87
C ILE A 57 2.19 -4.70 -15.18
N GLY A 58 1.27 -5.29 -15.95
CA GLY A 58 0.22 -6.16 -15.41
C GLY A 58 0.74 -7.59 -15.24
N ILE A 59 0.77 -8.11 -14.01
CA ILE A 59 1.27 -9.47 -13.69
C ILE A 59 0.63 -10.04 -12.43
N ASP A 60 0.62 -11.38 -12.36
CA ASP A 60 0.41 -12.13 -11.14
C ASP A 60 1.76 -12.65 -10.63
N VAL A 61 2.13 -12.37 -9.40
CA VAL A 61 3.35 -12.88 -8.75
C VAL A 61 3.01 -13.96 -7.74
N TYR A 62 3.59 -15.13 -7.91
CA TYR A 62 3.52 -16.24 -6.96
C TYR A 62 4.86 -16.39 -6.26
N TYR A 63 4.93 -15.91 -5.02
CA TYR A 63 6.14 -15.93 -4.21
C TYR A 63 6.18 -17.12 -3.26
N THR A 64 7.33 -17.75 -3.16
CA THR A 64 7.61 -18.79 -2.17
C THR A 64 8.93 -18.46 -1.48
N GLN A 65 8.89 -18.25 -0.18
CA GLN A 65 10.12 -18.03 0.60
C GLN A 65 10.93 -19.33 0.66
N SER A 66 12.17 -19.27 0.19
CA SER A 66 13.04 -20.43 0.08
C SER A 66 14.51 -20.02 0.09
N ALA A 67 15.39 -20.85 0.65
CA ALA A 67 16.83 -20.59 0.64
C ALA A 67 17.43 -20.52 -0.78
N ALA A 68 16.75 -21.11 -1.78
CA ALA A 68 17.21 -21.13 -3.17
C ALA A 68 16.42 -20.11 -4.01
N TYR A 69 17.15 -19.39 -4.86
CA TYR A 69 16.53 -18.53 -5.88
C TYR A 69 15.99 -19.33 -7.04
N SER A 70 14.79 -19.00 -7.47
CA SER A 70 14.19 -19.48 -8.70
C SER A 70 13.25 -18.41 -9.25
N VAL A 71 13.35 -18.13 -10.53
CA VAL A 71 12.43 -17.25 -11.25
C VAL A 71 11.96 -17.94 -12.50
N SER A 72 10.64 -18.03 -12.71
CA SER A 72 10.08 -18.49 -13.99
C SER A 72 8.88 -17.64 -14.36
N VAL A 73 8.68 -17.47 -15.65
CA VAL A 73 7.55 -16.73 -16.23
C VAL A 73 6.67 -17.72 -16.99
N GLU A 74 5.35 -17.52 -16.92
CA GLU A 74 4.35 -18.29 -17.63
C GLU A 74 3.40 -17.33 -18.34
N GLY A 75 3.19 -17.55 -19.62
CA GLY A 75 2.36 -16.71 -20.47
C GLY A 75 2.40 -17.17 -21.91
N THR A 76 1.75 -16.44 -22.81
CA THR A 76 1.93 -16.65 -24.24
C THR A 76 3.36 -16.24 -24.65
N GLU A 77 3.88 -16.82 -25.74
CA GLU A 77 5.20 -16.44 -26.24
C GLU A 77 5.31 -14.92 -26.47
N GLN A 78 4.24 -14.31 -26.94
CA GLN A 78 4.18 -12.88 -27.16
C GLN A 78 4.26 -12.09 -25.85
N CYS A 79 3.50 -12.46 -24.81
CA CYS A 79 3.55 -11.80 -23.50
C CYS A 79 4.95 -11.90 -22.88
N ILE A 80 5.55 -13.08 -22.92
CA ILE A 80 6.90 -13.30 -22.38
C ILE A 80 7.95 -12.51 -23.15
N ALA A 81 7.85 -12.44 -24.51
CA ALA A 81 8.79 -11.67 -25.33
C ALA A 81 8.75 -10.15 -25.06
N GLN A 82 7.60 -9.65 -24.61
CA GLN A 82 7.39 -8.23 -24.28
C GLN A 82 7.86 -7.86 -22.87
N ALA A 83 7.85 -8.81 -21.96
CA ALA A 83 8.35 -8.59 -20.61
C ALA A 83 9.89 -8.62 -20.59
N LYS A 84 10.45 -7.77 -19.73
CA LYS A 84 11.87 -7.78 -19.37
C LYS A 84 11.96 -7.98 -17.87
N LEU A 85 12.61 -9.07 -17.47
CA LEU A 85 12.96 -9.33 -16.08
C LEU A 85 14.48 -9.29 -15.94
N GLU A 86 14.97 -8.45 -15.03
CA GLU A 86 16.39 -8.34 -14.72
C GLU A 86 16.61 -8.02 -13.25
N VAL A 87 17.76 -8.40 -12.73
CA VAL A 87 18.17 -8.01 -11.37
C VAL A 87 19.21 -6.91 -11.48
N THR A 88 18.96 -5.79 -10.81
CA THR A 88 19.88 -4.66 -10.67
C THR A 88 19.87 -4.20 -9.22
N ASP A 89 21.02 -4.09 -8.62
CA ASP A 89 21.22 -3.62 -7.22
C ASP A 89 20.31 -4.35 -6.19
N GLY A 90 20.17 -5.67 -6.36
CA GLY A 90 19.36 -6.51 -5.46
C GLY A 90 17.84 -6.41 -5.69
N VAL A 91 17.40 -5.72 -6.74
CA VAL A 91 15.98 -5.57 -7.12
C VAL A 91 15.68 -6.40 -8.36
N LEU A 92 14.68 -7.28 -8.27
CA LEU A 92 14.08 -7.94 -9.43
C LEU A 92 13.13 -6.96 -10.10
N ASN A 93 13.56 -6.39 -11.23
CA ASN A 93 12.79 -5.46 -12.03
C ASN A 93 11.96 -6.20 -13.07
N ILE A 94 10.66 -5.94 -13.11
CA ILE A 94 9.69 -6.53 -14.03
C ILE A 94 9.03 -5.39 -14.79
N MET A 95 9.35 -5.27 -16.08
CA MET A 95 8.96 -4.11 -16.89
C MET A 95 8.66 -4.49 -18.34
N ASN A 96 8.08 -3.58 -19.09
CA ASN A 96 7.98 -3.74 -20.54
C ASN A 96 9.36 -3.60 -21.20
N ARG A 97 9.65 -4.47 -22.13
CA ARG A 97 10.88 -4.41 -22.95
C ARG A 97 10.89 -3.18 -23.88
N TYR A 98 9.71 -2.75 -24.31
CA TYR A 98 9.54 -1.65 -25.27
C TYR A 98 8.63 -0.58 -24.66
N ALA A 99 9.08 0.67 -24.70
CA ALA A 99 8.43 1.82 -24.03
C ALA A 99 7.01 2.17 -24.51
N HIS A 100 6.55 1.62 -25.64
CA HIS A 100 5.24 1.95 -26.23
C HIS A 100 4.38 0.72 -26.52
N PHE A 101 4.57 -0.34 -25.78
CA PHE A 101 3.80 -1.55 -26.00
C PHE A 101 2.65 -1.64 -24.99
N TYR A 102 1.42 -1.55 -25.49
CA TYR A 102 0.24 -1.89 -24.71
C TYR A 102 -0.02 -3.39 -24.85
N ASN A 103 -0.05 -4.10 -23.73
CA ASN A 103 -0.48 -5.49 -23.74
C ASN A 103 -1.95 -5.54 -24.15
N THR A 104 -2.22 -6.07 -25.34
CA THR A 104 -3.58 -6.30 -25.85
C THR A 104 -4.03 -7.74 -25.61
N SER A 105 -3.19 -8.54 -24.93
CA SER A 105 -3.51 -9.91 -24.57
C SER A 105 -4.45 -9.94 -23.36
N SER A 106 -5.48 -10.76 -23.44
CA SER A 106 -6.35 -11.08 -22.30
C SER A 106 -5.67 -11.99 -21.26
N TYR A 107 -4.44 -12.43 -21.52
CA TYR A 107 -3.69 -13.32 -20.63
C TYR A 107 -2.72 -12.53 -19.74
N SER A 108 -2.88 -12.67 -18.43
CA SER A 108 -1.96 -12.11 -17.45
C SER A 108 -0.64 -12.90 -17.45
N LEU A 109 0.49 -12.20 -17.41
CA LEU A 109 1.80 -12.81 -17.24
C LEU A 109 1.96 -13.26 -15.79
N LYS A 110 2.21 -14.56 -15.58
CA LYS A 110 2.48 -15.11 -14.25
C LYS A 110 3.98 -15.21 -14.00
N VAL A 111 4.41 -14.71 -12.85
CA VAL A 111 5.81 -14.77 -12.44
C VAL A 111 5.91 -15.56 -11.14
N TYR A 112 6.60 -16.70 -11.19
CA TYR A 112 6.86 -17.56 -10.04
C TYR A 112 8.25 -17.24 -9.50
N ILE A 113 8.32 -16.86 -8.24
CA ILE A 113 9.53 -16.37 -7.58
C ILE A 113 9.80 -17.21 -6.33
N SER A 114 11.03 -17.71 -6.20
CA SER A 114 11.55 -18.17 -4.91
C SER A 114 12.76 -17.34 -4.53
N ALA A 115 12.83 -16.89 -3.30
CA ALA A 115 13.96 -16.15 -2.73
C ALA A 115 14.02 -16.31 -1.20
N PRO A 116 15.18 -16.09 -0.56
CA PRO A 116 15.33 -16.20 0.89
C PRO A 116 14.47 -15.21 1.67
N SER A 117 14.30 -14.01 1.15
CA SER A 117 13.44 -12.96 1.71
C SER A 117 13.06 -11.96 0.63
N ILE A 118 11.91 -11.31 0.80
CA ILE A 118 11.53 -10.10 0.09
C ILE A 118 11.21 -9.06 1.17
N ASP A 119 11.96 -7.96 1.18
CA ASP A 119 11.82 -6.87 2.14
C ASP A 119 11.30 -5.57 1.50
N GLN A 120 11.15 -5.55 0.16
CA GLN A 120 10.55 -4.43 -0.54
C GLN A 120 9.75 -4.89 -1.76
N ILE A 121 8.54 -4.33 -1.92
CA ILE A 121 7.70 -4.47 -3.11
C ILE A 121 7.33 -3.06 -3.58
N SER A 122 7.71 -2.73 -4.81
CA SER A 122 7.35 -1.48 -5.47
C SER A 122 6.48 -1.77 -6.69
N ASN A 123 5.29 -1.20 -6.75
CA ASN A 123 4.37 -1.39 -7.85
C ASN A 123 4.00 -0.06 -8.53
N ASN A 124 4.16 -0.02 -9.85
CA ASN A 124 3.71 1.07 -10.72
C ASN A 124 2.81 0.57 -11.88
N GLY A 125 2.46 -0.72 -11.84
CA GLY A 125 1.60 -1.41 -12.79
C GLY A 125 0.32 -1.92 -12.16
N ALA A 126 -0.14 -3.08 -12.62
CA ALA A 126 -1.17 -3.87 -11.97
C ALA A 126 -0.51 -5.16 -11.44
N LEU A 127 -0.58 -5.38 -10.15
CA LEU A 127 0.10 -6.48 -9.47
C LEU A 127 -0.88 -7.24 -8.58
N ASP A 128 -1.06 -8.53 -8.87
CA ASP A 128 -1.67 -9.48 -7.96
C ASP A 128 -0.54 -10.29 -7.30
N PHE A 129 -0.41 -10.22 -5.99
CA PHE A 129 0.67 -10.88 -5.26
C PHE A 129 0.14 -11.99 -4.35
N TYR A 130 0.73 -13.16 -4.48
CA TYR A 130 0.37 -14.37 -3.74
C TYR A 130 1.61 -14.94 -3.05
N GLY A 131 1.57 -15.11 -1.75
CA GLY A 131 2.63 -15.78 -1.00
C GLY A 131 2.88 -15.22 0.39
N ASP A 132 3.53 -16.04 1.22
CA ASP A 132 3.89 -15.66 2.58
C ASP A 132 5.18 -14.85 2.59
N ILE A 133 5.17 -13.72 3.28
CA ILE A 133 6.38 -12.96 3.62
C ILE A 133 6.62 -13.14 5.12
N ASN A 134 7.49 -14.09 5.46
CA ASN A 134 7.78 -14.44 6.85
C ASN A 134 9.23 -14.11 7.21
N GLN A 135 9.46 -13.75 8.46
CA GLN A 135 10.78 -13.51 9.04
C GLN A 135 11.57 -12.36 8.39
N SER A 136 10.91 -11.50 7.65
CA SER A 136 11.51 -10.25 7.22
C SER A 136 11.69 -9.33 8.43
N LYS A 137 12.83 -8.69 8.57
CA LYS A 137 13.03 -7.65 9.60
C LYS A 137 12.14 -6.45 9.33
N SER A 138 12.05 -6.08 8.07
CA SER A 138 11.20 -5.00 7.60
C SER A 138 10.59 -5.37 6.26
N LEU A 139 9.39 -4.87 6.01
CA LEU A 139 8.73 -4.91 4.72
C LEU A 139 8.33 -3.49 4.33
N ALA A 140 8.76 -3.06 3.16
CA ALA A 140 8.34 -1.80 2.55
C ALA A 140 7.46 -2.09 1.33
N ILE A 141 6.25 -1.55 1.30
CA ILE A 141 5.33 -1.60 0.16
C ILE A 141 5.16 -0.19 -0.37
N SER A 142 5.47 0.03 -1.64
CA SER A 142 5.24 1.30 -2.34
C SER A 142 4.36 1.05 -3.56
N ASN A 143 3.17 1.65 -3.59
CA ASN A 143 2.23 1.45 -4.68
C ASN A 143 1.86 2.78 -5.34
N GLN A 144 1.95 2.81 -6.66
CA GLN A 144 1.48 3.91 -7.53
C GLN A 144 0.44 3.43 -8.55
N GLY A 145 0.26 2.11 -8.68
CA GLY A 145 -0.68 1.49 -9.60
C GLY A 145 -1.86 0.82 -8.90
N SER A 146 -2.28 -0.33 -9.38
CA SER A 146 -3.21 -1.24 -8.70
C SER A 146 -2.40 -2.39 -8.11
N PHE A 147 -2.61 -2.69 -6.84
CA PHE A 147 -1.91 -3.76 -6.16
C PHE A 147 -2.85 -4.51 -5.23
N ASP A 148 -3.06 -5.78 -5.52
CA ASP A 148 -3.86 -6.70 -4.74
C ASP A 148 -2.93 -7.73 -4.08
N TYR A 149 -2.84 -7.72 -2.75
CA TYR A 149 -2.12 -8.73 -1.99
C TYR A 149 -3.11 -9.77 -1.47
N ASP A 150 -3.47 -10.73 -2.34
CA ASP A 150 -4.62 -11.62 -2.17
C ASP A 150 -4.41 -12.76 -1.17
N LYS A 151 -3.24 -13.39 -1.14
CA LYS A 151 -3.04 -14.62 -0.35
C LYS A 151 -1.66 -14.71 0.25
N GLY A 152 -1.64 -15.09 1.52
CA GLY A 152 -0.44 -15.33 2.29
C GLY A 152 -0.55 -14.78 3.69
N THR A 153 0.56 -14.65 4.36
CA THR A 153 0.68 -14.02 5.68
C THR A 153 1.87 -13.07 5.66
N VAL A 154 1.76 -11.92 6.28
CA VAL A 154 2.91 -11.05 6.52
C VAL A 154 3.34 -11.18 7.97
N ARG A 155 4.60 -11.52 8.19
CA ARG A 155 5.26 -11.47 9.50
C ARG A 155 6.53 -10.66 9.37
N ALA A 156 6.57 -9.50 10.01
CA ALA A 156 7.71 -8.60 9.93
C ALA A 156 7.92 -7.87 11.27
N GLY A 157 9.12 -7.35 11.47
CA GLY A 157 9.39 -6.42 12.57
C GLY A 157 8.69 -5.10 12.29
N TYR A 158 9.12 -4.43 11.26
CA TYR A 158 8.59 -3.14 10.82
C TYR A 158 7.91 -3.26 9.45
N VAL A 159 6.75 -2.63 9.29
CA VAL A 159 6.08 -2.51 7.99
C VAL A 159 5.88 -1.04 7.66
N SER A 160 6.24 -0.66 6.42
CA SER A 160 5.94 0.65 5.84
C SER A 160 5.11 0.49 4.58
N ILE A 161 3.99 1.20 4.49
CA ILE A 161 3.12 1.23 3.32
C ILE A 161 3.01 2.68 2.84
N ASP A 162 3.46 2.93 1.61
CA ASP A 162 3.32 4.21 0.93
C ASP A 162 2.43 3.99 -0.31
N ASN A 163 1.15 4.39 -0.24
CA ASN A 163 0.17 4.16 -1.30
C ASN A 163 -0.28 5.46 -1.97
N ASN A 164 -0.09 5.54 -3.28
CA ASN A 164 -0.60 6.61 -4.15
C ASN A 164 -1.59 6.10 -5.20
N GLY A 165 -1.81 4.79 -5.27
CA GLY A 165 -2.73 4.13 -6.19
C GLY A 165 -3.90 3.46 -5.48
N SER A 166 -4.32 2.30 -5.97
CA SER A 166 -5.23 1.38 -5.28
C SER A 166 -4.42 0.23 -4.68
N LEU A 167 -4.61 -0.05 -3.41
CA LEU A 167 -3.92 -1.13 -2.70
C LEU A 167 -4.92 -1.87 -1.82
N ASP A 168 -5.12 -3.14 -2.11
CA ASP A 168 -5.95 -4.04 -1.33
C ASP A 168 -5.07 -5.08 -0.63
N ILE A 169 -5.26 -5.25 0.68
CA ILE A 169 -4.52 -6.20 1.50
C ILE A 169 -5.49 -7.17 2.16
N ASP A 170 -5.59 -8.37 1.58
CA ASP A 170 -6.49 -9.43 2.05
C ASP A 170 -5.83 -10.37 3.07
N ASN A 171 -4.61 -10.07 3.46
CA ASN A 171 -3.79 -10.95 4.27
C ASN A 171 -3.71 -10.54 5.73
N PRO A 172 -3.73 -11.51 6.67
CA PRO A 172 -3.42 -11.21 8.07
C PRO A 172 -1.97 -10.77 8.21
N MET A 173 -1.75 -9.73 9.02
CA MET A 173 -0.42 -9.21 9.33
C MET A 173 -0.07 -9.37 10.80
N GLN A 174 1.14 -9.86 11.06
CA GLN A 174 1.76 -9.93 12.39
C GLN A 174 3.02 -9.07 12.40
N ILE A 175 2.95 -7.91 13.02
CA ILE A 175 4.01 -6.91 13.06
C ILE A 175 4.53 -6.83 14.49
N THR A 176 5.80 -7.19 14.69
CA THR A 176 6.37 -7.32 16.04
C THR A 176 7.01 -6.05 16.56
N ASP A 177 7.13 -5.00 15.74
CA ASP A 177 7.66 -3.70 16.13
C ASP A 177 6.65 -2.59 15.79
N SER A 178 6.65 -2.03 14.60
CA SER A 178 5.78 -0.89 14.27
C SER A 178 5.27 -0.89 12.83
N LEU A 179 4.14 -0.22 12.64
CA LEU A 179 3.50 -0.01 11.35
C LEU A 179 3.46 1.48 11.01
N ARG A 180 3.88 1.81 9.80
CA ARG A 180 3.69 3.13 9.22
C ARG A 180 2.90 3.05 7.92
N ILE A 181 1.87 3.87 7.79
CA ILE A 181 1.05 3.98 6.58
C ILE A 181 0.99 5.45 6.16
N ASN A 182 1.34 5.71 4.90
CA ASN A 182 1.06 6.97 4.22
C ASN A 182 0.15 6.65 3.03
N ASN A 183 -1.11 7.06 3.10
CA ASN A 183 -2.07 6.82 2.04
C ASN A 183 -2.50 8.12 1.36
N TYR A 184 -2.32 8.20 0.06
CA TYR A 184 -2.80 9.28 -0.82
C TYR A 184 -3.81 8.78 -1.85
N GLY A 185 -3.96 7.47 -2.00
CA GLY A 185 -4.88 6.81 -2.91
C GLY A 185 -6.05 6.12 -2.20
N SER A 186 -6.43 4.94 -2.66
CA SER A 186 -7.34 4.03 -1.98
C SER A 186 -6.53 2.90 -1.32
N LEU A 187 -6.80 2.63 -0.05
CA LEU A 187 -6.19 1.55 0.69
C LEU A 187 -7.27 0.80 1.46
N ASP A 188 -7.42 -0.48 1.16
CA ASP A 188 -8.36 -1.35 1.84
C ASP A 188 -7.59 -2.48 2.55
N ILE A 189 -7.86 -2.68 3.84
CA ILE A 189 -7.28 -3.76 4.64
C ILE A 189 -8.39 -4.66 5.12
N ASN A 190 -8.50 -5.82 4.49
CA ASN A 190 -9.65 -6.72 4.62
C ASN A 190 -9.45 -7.83 5.67
N ASN A 191 -8.33 -7.79 6.42
CA ASN A 191 -8.02 -8.82 7.42
C ASN A 191 -7.45 -8.23 8.71
N ASP A 192 -7.40 -9.06 9.76
CA ASP A 192 -6.88 -8.64 11.05
C ASP A 192 -5.39 -8.32 11.01
N MET A 193 -5.02 -7.24 11.66
CA MET A 193 -3.64 -6.85 11.90
C MET A 193 -3.30 -6.92 13.38
N ASN A 194 -2.18 -7.56 13.72
CA ASN A 194 -1.65 -7.59 15.08
C ASN A 194 -0.31 -6.86 15.13
N ILE A 195 -0.26 -5.72 15.80
CA ILE A 195 0.92 -4.85 15.91
C ILE A 195 1.36 -4.75 17.36
N ALA A 196 2.55 -5.27 17.66
CA ALA A 196 3.10 -5.27 19.02
C ALA A 196 3.70 -3.91 19.44
N GLY A 197 3.92 -3.00 18.52
CA GLY A 197 4.45 -1.68 18.78
C GLY A 197 3.50 -0.56 18.38
N SER A 198 4.05 0.53 17.87
CA SER A 198 3.28 1.72 17.53
C SER A 198 2.82 1.73 16.09
N VAL A 199 1.67 2.36 15.88
CA VAL A 199 1.07 2.59 14.57
C VAL A 199 1.08 4.07 14.26
N HIS A 200 1.53 4.43 13.06
CA HIS A 200 1.47 5.79 12.53
C HIS A 200 0.75 5.79 11.19
N ILE A 201 -0.39 6.45 11.11
CA ILE A 201 -1.20 6.56 9.89
C ILE A 201 -1.30 8.02 9.48
N ASN A 202 -0.94 8.33 8.25
CA ASN A 202 -1.23 9.58 7.57
C ASN A 202 -2.11 9.27 6.37
N ASN A 203 -3.39 9.62 6.45
CA ASN A 203 -4.35 9.38 5.38
C ASN A 203 -4.76 10.70 4.70
N ASN A 204 -4.50 10.79 3.40
CA ASN A 204 -4.95 11.88 2.54
C ASN A 204 -5.94 11.40 1.47
N GLY A 205 -6.14 10.08 1.34
CA GLY A 205 -7.03 9.44 0.40
C GLY A 205 -8.23 8.77 1.06
N SER A 206 -8.65 7.63 0.55
CA SER A 206 -9.61 6.71 1.19
C SER A 206 -8.85 5.59 1.89
N PHE A 207 -9.23 5.28 3.11
CA PHE A 207 -8.63 4.18 3.86
C PHE A 207 -9.70 3.45 4.67
N ASP A 208 -9.90 2.19 4.34
CA ASP A 208 -10.88 1.32 4.99
C ASP A 208 -10.18 0.13 5.67
N ILE A 209 -10.61 -0.20 6.89
CA ILE A 209 -10.15 -1.36 7.66
C ILE A 209 -11.38 -2.21 8.01
N ASP A 210 -11.64 -3.24 7.23
CA ASP A 210 -12.82 -4.10 7.37
C ASP A 210 -12.85 -4.93 8.65
N LYS A 211 -11.68 -5.23 9.19
CA LYS A 211 -11.50 -6.00 10.41
C LYS A 211 -10.87 -5.14 11.50
N MET A 212 -10.30 -5.76 12.50
CA MET A 212 -9.74 -5.02 13.62
C MET A 212 -8.22 -4.91 13.54
N MET A 213 -7.72 -3.70 13.78
CA MET A 213 -6.30 -3.46 14.01
C MET A 213 -5.99 -3.54 15.50
N HIS A 214 -5.36 -4.63 15.93
CA HIS A 214 -4.95 -4.87 17.31
C HIS A 214 -3.58 -4.28 17.58
N ILE A 215 -3.48 -3.33 18.50
CA ILE A 215 -2.26 -2.57 18.80
C ILE A 215 -1.90 -2.70 20.28
N THR A 216 -0.65 -3.05 20.59
CA THR A 216 -0.17 -3.12 21.98
C THR A 216 0.79 -1.99 22.36
N GLY A 217 1.01 -1.03 21.47
CA GLY A 217 1.81 0.18 21.71
C GLY A 217 0.97 1.44 21.75
N SER A 218 1.25 2.38 20.86
CA SER A 218 0.48 3.61 20.68
C SER A 218 -0.01 3.75 19.25
N ALA A 219 -1.14 4.42 19.05
CA ALA A 219 -1.67 4.72 17.73
C ALA A 219 -1.73 6.25 17.52
N PHE A 220 -1.20 6.70 16.40
CA PHE A 220 -1.19 8.09 15.97
C PHE A 220 -1.75 8.19 14.55
N ILE A 221 -2.89 8.87 14.41
CA ILE A 221 -3.64 8.95 13.16
C ILE A 221 -3.84 10.39 12.76
N ASN A 222 -3.36 10.77 11.59
CA ASN A 222 -3.66 12.04 10.95
C ASN A 222 -4.53 11.77 9.73
N ASN A 223 -5.78 12.21 9.73
CA ASN A 223 -6.70 12.01 8.62
C ASN A 223 -7.08 13.33 7.96
N TYR A 224 -6.81 13.45 6.68
CA TYR A 224 -7.22 14.53 5.81
C TYR A 224 -8.23 14.09 4.75
N GLY A 225 -8.36 12.77 4.54
CA GLY A 225 -9.24 12.14 3.58
C GLY A 225 -10.47 11.50 4.21
N SER A 226 -10.86 10.33 3.71
CA SER A 226 -11.88 9.47 4.31
C SER A 226 -11.20 8.30 5.03
N PHE A 227 -11.66 8.02 6.23
CA PHE A 227 -11.17 6.90 7.02
C PHE A 227 -12.35 6.19 7.67
N ASP A 228 -12.37 4.87 7.52
CA ASP A 228 -13.29 3.97 8.21
C ASP A 228 -12.47 2.82 8.83
N GLY A 229 -12.73 2.47 10.10
CA GLY A 229 -12.04 1.33 10.67
C GLY A 229 -12.19 1.11 12.16
N SER A 230 -11.79 -0.09 12.59
CA SER A 230 -11.88 -0.53 13.97
C SER A 230 -10.52 -0.78 14.61
N PHE A 231 -10.35 -0.32 15.86
CA PHE A 231 -9.12 -0.45 16.62
C PHE A 231 -9.34 -1.15 17.96
N GLY A 232 -8.49 -2.12 18.27
CA GLY A 232 -8.30 -2.66 19.61
C GLY A 232 -6.96 -2.20 20.16
N LEU A 233 -6.93 -1.17 21.01
CA LEU A 233 -5.70 -0.68 21.61
C LEU A 233 -5.54 -1.17 23.02
N LYS A 234 -4.45 -1.89 23.26
CA LYS A 234 -4.02 -2.27 24.62
C LYS A 234 -2.60 -1.74 24.84
N GLY A 235 -2.52 -0.47 25.27
CA GLY A 235 -1.21 0.19 25.27
C GLY A 235 -1.22 1.54 25.94
N ARG A 236 -0.56 2.54 25.33
CA ARG A 236 -0.38 3.84 25.98
C ARG A 236 -1.29 4.91 25.42
N ASP A 237 -1.12 5.28 24.19
CA ASP A 237 -1.72 6.48 23.64
C ASP A 237 -2.52 6.16 22.37
N PHE A 238 -3.73 6.66 22.29
CA PHE A 238 -4.51 6.75 21.06
C PHE A 238 -4.72 8.21 20.71
N GLU A 239 -4.09 8.70 19.67
CA GLU A 239 -4.23 10.08 19.21
C GLU A 239 -4.77 10.12 17.78
N VAL A 240 -5.86 10.88 17.59
CA VAL A 240 -6.43 11.18 16.27
C VAL A 240 -6.44 12.68 16.05
N SER A 241 -6.01 13.11 14.87
CA SER A 241 -6.22 14.46 14.35
C SER A 241 -6.96 14.33 13.02
N ASN A 242 -8.26 14.63 13.03
CA ASN A 242 -9.12 14.52 11.87
C ASN A 242 -9.45 15.87 11.24
N TYR A 243 -9.15 16.02 9.96
CA TYR A 243 -9.49 17.18 9.11
C TYR A 243 -10.46 16.79 7.98
N GLY A 244 -10.66 15.49 7.73
CA GLY A 244 -11.54 14.94 6.72
C GLY A 244 -12.80 14.28 7.31
N SER A 245 -13.14 13.10 6.83
CA SER A 245 -14.17 12.22 7.38
C SER A 245 -13.50 11.06 8.13
N PHE A 246 -13.92 10.82 9.36
CA PHE A 246 -13.37 9.76 10.20
C PHE A 246 -14.51 9.04 10.90
N ASP A 247 -14.70 7.78 10.55
CA ASP A 247 -15.66 6.86 11.17
C ASP A 247 -14.87 5.74 11.85
N SER A 248 -15.08 5.49 13.13
CA SER A 248 -14.31 4.45 13.79
C SER A 248 -14.92 3.90 15.07
N HIS A 249 -14.56 2.65 15.34
CA HIS A 249 -14.79 2.02 16.63
C HIS A 249 -13.45 1.78 17.35
N LEU A 250 -13.32 2.25 18.60
CA LEU A 250 -12.16 2.01 19.45
C LEU A 250 -12.53 1.20 20.68
N THR A 251 -11.97 0.00 20.82
CA THR A 251 -11.93 -0.72 22.11
C THR A 251 -10.60 -0.43 22.80
N ALA A 252 -10.65 0.37 23.86
CA ALA A 252 -9.47 0.88 24.56
C ALA A 252 -9.18 0.15 25.87
N ASP A 253 -7.91 -0.15 26.10
CA ASP A 253 -7.30 -0.43 27.41
C ASP A 253 -5.95 0.32 27.44
N CYS A 254 -6.00 1.64 27.67
CA CYS A 254 -4.85 2.51 27.45
C CYS A 254 -4.75 3.65 28.47
N ASP A 255 -3.60 4.32 28.47
CA ASP A 255 -3.36 5.44 29.36
C ASP A 255 -4.08 6.71 28.90
N HIS A 256 -3.96 7.05 27.62
CA HIS A 256 -4.51 8.31 27.12
C HIS A 256 -5.24 8.14 25.79
N ILE A 257 -6.37 8.82 25.69
CA ILE A 257 -7.12 9.00 24.44
C ILE A 257 -7.18 10.49 24.13
N LYS A 258 -6.80 10.88 22.91
CA LYS A 258 -6.88 12.26 22.46
C LYS A 258 -7.47 12.32 21.07
N VAL A 259 -8.57 13.02 20.93
CA VAL A 259 -9.25 13.24 19.65
C VAL A 259 -9.29 14.74 19.37
N ASN A 260 -8.68 15.16 18.27
CA ASN A 260 -8.80 16.50 17.71
C ASN A 260 -9.60 16.40 16.42
N SER A 261 -10.86 16.85 16.44
CA SER A 261 -11.72 16.86 15.27
C SER A 261 -11.89 18.26 14.72
N PHE A 262 -11.52 18.45 13.46
CA PHE A 262 -11.73 19.64 12.66
C PHE A 262 -12.64 19.36 11.46
N GLY A 263 -12.83 18.10 11.10
CA GLY A 263 -13.68 17.58 10.03
C GLY A 263 -14.97 16.95 10.54
N SER A 264 -15.45 15.92 9.86
CA SER A 264 -16.55 15.07 10.33
C SER A 264 -15.97 13.88 11.09
N THR A 265 -16.45 13.61 12.30
CA THR A 265 -16.00 12.48 13.12
C THR A 265 -17.22 11.78 13.71
N ASP A 266 -17.33 10.50 13.45
CA ASP A 266 -18.24 9.57 14.11
C ASP A 266 -17.39 8.50 14.80
N MET A 267 -17.48 8.37 16.13
CA MET A 267 -16.59 7.51 16.86
C MET A 267 -17.20 6.91 18.11
N ASP A 268 -17.24 5.56 18.16
CA ASP A 268 -17.60 4.83 19.36
C ASP A 268 -16.35 4.43 20.15
N ILE A 269 -16.26 4.86 21.40
CA ILE A 269 -15.13 4.54 22.28
C ILE A 269 -15.60 3.74 23.47
N THR A 270 -15.08 2.53 23.59
CA THR A 270 -15.41 1.58 24.67
C THR A 270 -14.18 1.18 25.47
N GLY A 271 -14.36 0.55 26.63
CA GLY A 271 -13.26 -0.01 27.41
C GLY A 271 -12.76 0.88 28.55
N THR A 272 -11.45 1.02 28.71
CA THR A 272 -10.85 1.77 29.84
C THR A 272 -9.72 2.70 29.42
N THR A 273 -9.64 3.86 30.05
CA THR A 273 -8.51 4.80 29.91
C THR A 273 -8.24 5.54 31.22
N LYS A 274 -7.03 6.05 31.41
CA LYS A 274 -6.74 6.98 32.54
C LYS A 274 -7.12 8.41 32.23
N GLN A 275 -7.02 8.82 30.97
CA GLN A 275 -7.35 10.19 30.56
C GLN A 275 -7.92 10.20 29.14
N ILE A 276 -8.96 11.01 28.96
CA ILE A 276 -9.49 11.33 27.64
C ILE A 276 -9.54 12.84 27.43
N SER A 277 -9.18 13.29 26.25
CA SER A 277 -9.27 14.68 25.81
C SER A 277 -9.89 14.73 24.42
N ILE A 278 -11.02 15.39 24.29
CA ILE A 278 -11.70 15.61 23.02
C ILE A 278 -11.72 17.11 22.75
N ASN A 279 -11.13 17.52 21.62
CA ASN A 279 -11.15 18.88 21.13
C ASN A 279 -11.95 18.88 19.82
N ASP A 280 -13.22 19.27 19.95
CA ASP A 280 -14.16 19.28 18.85
C ASP A 280 -14.31 20.69 18.29
N LYS A 281 -14.00 20.82 17.00
CA LYS A 281 -14.19 22.04 16.20
C LYS A 281 -14.88 21.75 14.85
N GLY A 282 -15.32 20.51 14.65
CA GLY A 282 -15.95 20.03 13.44
C GLY A 282 -17.41 19.64 13.65
N SER A 283 -17.87 18.70 12.84
CA SER A 283 -19.14 17.99 13.02
C SER A 283 -18.82 16.64 13.65
N THR A 284 -19.15 16.47 14.94
CA THR A 284 -18.71 15.29 15.70
C THR A 284 -19.87 14.61 16.38
N ASP A 285 -19.88 13.29 16.31
CA ASP A 285 -20.59 12.39 17.21
C ASP A 285 -19.55 11.44 17.82
N ILE A 286 -19.29 11.58 19.11
CA ILE A 286 -18.32 10.73 19.81
C ILE A 286 -18.99 10.14 21.03
N ASP A 287 -19.37 8.86 20.93
CA ASP A 287 -19.96 8.12 22.04
C ASP A 287 -18.87 7.54 22.95
N THR A 288 -18.89 7.98 24.21
CA THR A 288 -18.01 7.49 25.29
C THR A 288 -18.79 6.85 26.43
N THR A 289 -20.07 6.55 26.21
CA THR A 289 -20.96 6.03 27.28
C THR A 289 -20.50 4.68 27.85
N GLN A 290 -19.75 3.91 27.07
CA GLN A 290 -19.18 2.62 27.48
C GLN A 290 -17.68 2.71 27.82
N LEU A 291 -17.12 3.90 27.88
CA LEU A 291 -15.73 4.15 28.29
C LEU A 291 -15.65 4.43 29.79
N LYS A 292 -14.80 3.67 30.49
CA LYS A 292 -14.52 3.91 31.90
C LYS A 292 -13.21 4.67 32.07
N VAL A 293 -13.27 5.87 32.63
CA VAL A 293 -12.06 6.61 33.02
C VAL A 293 -11.64 6.18 34.40
N LEU A 294 -10.43 5.65 34.51
CA LEU A 294 -9.83 5.17 35.75
C LEU A 294 -9.30 6.34 36.58
N LYS A 295 -9.48 6.29 37.89
CA LYS A 295 -8.97 7.29 38.82
C LYS A 295 -7.58 6.92 39.30
#